data_9f4594d4f4457e5e2df17cf0f71aa066
#
_entry.id   9f4594d4f4457e5e2df17cf0f71aa066
#
_cell.length_a   1.000
_cell.length_b   1.000
_cell.length_c   1.000
_cell.angle_alpha   90.00
_cell.angle_beta   90.00
_cell.angle_gamma   90.00
#
_symmetry.space_group_name_H-M   'P 1'
#
loop_
_entity.id
_entity.type
_entity.pdbx_description
1 polymer ?
#
loop_
_entity_poly.entity_id
_entity_poly.type
_entity_poly.pdbx_seq_one_letter_code
_entity_poly.pdbx_strand_id
1 'polypeptide(L)'
;MNARVRKVGFLLLNLIVISALAVSLAFAAKAKTFTGTVSDSMCGAKHAMPGDDAACTRACVGKGSKYALVSGDKVYTLDTSDKAALATLDKQAGAKVTVTGTEKDNTITVTGVTAAP
;
A
#
# COMPACT_ATOMS: atom_id res chain seq x y z
N MET A 1 -20.08 20.13 -47.08
CA MET A 1 -19.69 20.37 -45.69
C MET A 1 -18.51 21.33 -45.68
N ASN A 2 -18.69 22.54 -45.16
CA ASN A 2 -17.69 23.60 -45.25
C ASN A 2 -16.50 23.30 -44.34
N ALA A 3 -15.28 23.59 -44.81
CA ALA A 3 -14.02 23.37 -44.10
C ALA A 3 -13.98 24.01 -42.71
N ARG A 4 -14.76 25.07 -42.46
CA ARG A 4 -14.89 25.71 -41.15
C ARG A 4 -15.57 24.83 -40.12
N VAL A 5 -16.59 24.06 -40.49
CA VAL A 5 -17.32 23.16 -39.58
C VAL A 5 -16.44 21.98 -39.16
N ARG A 6 -15.60 21.46 -40.06
CA ARG A 6 -14.65 20.38 -39.76
C ARG A 6 -13.56 20.79 -38.77
N LYS A 7 -13.07 22.04 -38.88
CA LYS A 7 -12.05 22.57 -37.96
C LYS A 7 -12.59 22.79 -36.55
N VAL A 8 -13.83 23.25 -36.40
CA VAL A 8 -14.48 23.45 -35.10
C VAL A 8 -14.76 22.12 -34.42
N GLY A 9 -15.23 21.11 -35.16
CA GLY A 9 -15.45 19.77 -34.62
C GLY A 9 -14.19 19.09 -34.12
N PHE A 10 -13.07 19.28 -34.84
CA PHE A 10 -11.78 18.71 -34.44
C PHE A 10 -11.19 19.38 -33.18
N LEU A 11 -11.36 20.69 -33.07
CA LEU A 11 -10.93 21.44 -31.87
C LEU A 11 -11.74 21.09 -30.63
N LEU A 12 -13.06 20.91 -30.78
CA LEU A 12 -13.93 20.50 -29.67
C LEU A 12 -13.65 19.08 -29.22
N LEU A 13 -13.35 18.16 -30.13
CA LEU A 13 -13.00 16.78 -29.80
C LEU A 13 -11.68 16.71 -29.03
N ASN A 14 -10.67 17.51 -29.43
CA ASN A 14 -9.39 17.58 -28.70
C ASN A 14 -9.54 18.16 -27.28
N LEU A 15 -10.40 19.16 -27.09
CA LEU A 15 -10.66 19.74 -25.77
C LEU A 15 -11.31 18.74 -24.82
N ILE A 16 -12.24 17.90 -25.32
CA ILE A 16 -12.92 16.87 -24.53
C ILE A 16 -11.92 15.79 -24.11
N VAL A 17 -11.02 15.37 -24.99
CA VAL A 17 -9.99 14.36 -24.68
C VAL A 17 -9.01 14.85 -23.60
N ILE A 18 -8.59 16.11 -23.68
CA ILE A 18 -7.68 16.73 -22.71
C ILE A 18 -8.37 16.84 -21.33
N SER A 19 -9.66 17.20 -21.30
CA SER A 19 -10.44 17.25 -20.06
C SER A 19 -10.55 15.87 -19.38
N ALA A 20 -10.78 14.82 -20.17
CA ALA A 20 -10.91 13.46 -19.63
C ALA A 20 -9.60 12.95 -19.01
N LEU A 21 -8.44 13.26 -19.61
CA LEU A 21 -7.14 12.92 -19.05
C LEU A 21 -6.85 13.66 -17.73
N ALA A 22 -7.21 14.92 -17.63
CA ALA A 22 -6.98 15.72 -16.43
C ALA A 22 -7.80 15.22 -15.24
N VAL A 23 -9.02 14.74 -15.47
CA VAL A 23 -9.89 14.16 -14.42
C VAL A 23 -9.33 12.83 -13.90
N SER A 24 -8.72 12.01 -14.77
CA SER A 24 -8.15 10.73 -14.37
C SER A 24 -6.95 10.88 -13.41
N LEU A 25 -6.20 11.96 -13.51
CA LEU A 25 -5.06 12.25 -12.62
C LEU A 25 -5.49 12.77 -11.23
N ALA A 26 -6.69 13.33 -11.10
CA ALA A 26 -7.19 13.88 -9.85
C ALA A 26 -7.60 12.81 -8.81
N PHE A 27 -7.83 11.58 -9.24
CA PHE A 27 -8.24 10.46 -8.38
C PHE A 27 -7.10 9.51 -8.00
N ALA A 28 -5.88 9.73 -8.47
CA ALA A 28 -4.72 8.93 -8.08
C ALA A 28 -4.29 9.31 -6.65
N ALA A 29 -4.56 8.42 -5.67
CA ALA A 29 -4.08 8.59 -4.32
C ALA A 29 -2.54 8.53 -4.30
N LYS A 30 -1.90 9.51 -3.64
CA LYS A 30 -0.44 9.56 -3.54
C LYS A 30 0.05 8.48 -2.57
N ALA A 31 1.02 7.68 -2.99
CA ALA A 31 1.73 6.76 -2.12
C ALA A 31 2.54 7.53 -1.07
N LYS A 32 2.57 7.01 0.14
CA LYS A 32 3.34 7.53 1.27
C LYS A 32 4.27 6.46 1.80
N THR A 33 5.24 6.85 2.60
CA THR A 33 6.12 5.93 3.31
C THR A 33 5.75 5.85 4.79
N PHE A 34 5.79 4.63 5.32
CA PHE A 34 5.50 4.33 6.72
C PHE A 34 6.63 3.49 7.28
N THR A 35 7.13 3.85 8.44
CA THR A 35 8.19 3.09 9.12
C THR A 35 7.65 2.49 10.41
N GLY A 36 7.92 1.23 10.64
CA GLY A 36 7.48 0.53 11.84
C GLY A 36 7.98 -0.91 11.90
N THR A 37 7.49 -1.64 12.89
CA THR A 37 7.86 -3.04 13.12
C THR A 37 6.87 -3.96 12.45
N VAL A 38 7.36 -4.99 11.76
CA VAL A 38 6.54 -6.02 11.13
C VAL A 38 5.91 -6.91 12.18
N SER A 39 4.60 -7.00 12.17
CA SER A 39 3.76 -7.82 13.03
C SER A 39 2.68 -8.53 12.21
N ASP A 40 1.68 -9.03 12.85
CA ASP A 40 0.48 -9.59 12.21
C ASP A 40 -0.79 -8.88 12.69
N SER A 41 -1.83 -8.98 11.90
CA SER A 41 -3.09 -8.29 12.16
C SER A 41 -3.89 -8.85 13.35
N MET A 42 -3.59 -10.05 13.81
CA MET A 42 -4.24 -10.63 15.00
C MET A 42 -3.66 -10.10 16.31
N CYS A 43 -2.34 -10.10 16.44
CA CYS A 43 -1.66 -9.68 17.68
C CYS A 43 -1.38 -8.17 17.68
N GLY A 44 -1.16 -7.56 16.51
CA GLY A 44 -0.85 -6.14 16.42
C GLY A 44 0.39 -5.77 17.22
N ALA A 45 0.25 -4.80 18.14
CA ALA A 45 1.34 -4.32 18.97
C ALA A 45 1.73 -5.28 20.12
N LYS A 46 0.86 -6.24 20.46
CA LYS A 46 1.08 -7.17 21.56
C LYS A 46 1.02 -8.62 21.06
N HIS A 47 2.13 -9.34 21.20
CA HIS A 47 2.22 -10.74 20.84
C HIS A 47 1.76 -11.63 21.99
N ALA A 48 0.94 -12.65 21.69
CA ALA A 48 0.44 -13.61 22.66
C ALA A 48 1.51 -14.61 23.12
N MET A 49 2.52 -14.87 22.27
CA MET A 49 3.62 -15.78 22.59
C MET A 49 4.79 -15.00 23.19
N PRO A 50 5.24 -15.35 24.43
CA PRO A 50 6.38 -14.67 25.03
C PRO A 50 7.69 -15.03 24.29
N GLY A 51 8.55 -14.04 24.11
CA GLY A 51 9.95 -14.19 23.76
C GLY A 51 10.34 -13.98 22.32
N ASP A 52 9.53 -14.34 21.31
CA ASP A 52 9.93 -14.21 19.91
C ASP A 52 8.78 -13.64 19.05
N ASP A 53 8.82 -12.34 18.83
CA ASP A 53 7.84 -11.61 18.01
C ASP A 53 7.87 -12.07 16.55
N ALA A 54 9.03 -12.40 16.03
CA ALA A 54 9.17 -12.89 14.66
C ALA A 54 8.49 -14.24 14.46
N ALA A 55 8.70 -15.19 15.38
CA ALA A 55 8.08 -16.49 15.32
C ALA A 55 6.55 -16.39 15.49
N CYS A 56 6.08 -15.53 16.39
CA CYS A 56 4.65 -15.29 16.61
C CYS A 56 4.00 -14.71 15.34
N THR A 57 4.61 -13.71 14.72
CA THR A 57 4.13 -13.12 13.48
C THR A 57 4.03 -14.15 12.37
N ARG A 58 5.07 -14.95 12.15
CA ARG A 58 5.07 -15.99 11.11
C ARG A 58 4.02 -17.07 11.37
N ALA A 59 3.84 -17.47 12.61
CA ALA A 59 2.84 -18.45 12.99
C ALA A 59 1.41 -17.95 12.69
N CYS A 60 1.11 -16.71 13.03
CA CYS A 60 -0.20 -16.11 12.79
C CYS A 60 -0.47 -15.90 11.29
N VAL A 61 0.52 -15.43 10.54
CA VAL A 61 0.40 -15.28 9.08
C VAL A 61 0.22 -16.64 8.41
N GLY A 62 0.91 -17.68 8.88
CA GLY A 62 0.74 -19.04 8.40
C GLY A 62 -0.67 -19.60 8.64
N LYS A 63 -1.41 -19.06 9.59
CA LYS A 63 -2.81 -19.41 9.88
C LYS A 63 -3.84 -18.54 9.16
N GLY A 64 -3.39 -17.66 8.27
CA GLY A 64 -4.24 -16.81 7.46
C GLY A 64 -4.34 -15.33 7.89
N SER A 65 -3.64 -14.93 8.94
CA SER A 65 -3.54 -13.51 9.31
C SER A 65 -2.74 -12.74 8.27
N LYS A 66 -3.06 -11.46 8.07
CA LYS A 66 -2.24 -10.55 7.26
C LYS A 66 -1.06 -10.02 8.08
N TYR A 67 0.01 -9.63 7.38
CA TYR A 67 1.05 -8.84 8.02
C TYR A 67 0.49 -7.48 8.46
N ALA A 68 1.07 -6.93 9.49
CA ALA A 68 0.76 -5.60 9.99
C ALA A 68 2.04 -4.80 10.24
N LEU A 69 1.91 -3.48 10.26
CA LEU A 69 2.99 -2.56 10.58
C LEU A 69 2.62 -1.83 11.87
N VAL A 70 3.43 -1.99 12.90
CA VAL A 70 3.28 -1.25 14.16
C VAL A 70 4.15 0.00 14.10
N SER A 71 3.51 1.15 14.02
CA SER A 71 4.16 2.47 13.92
C SER A 71 3.68 3.36 15.06
N GLY A 72 4.46 3.44 16.12
CA GLY A 72 4.06 4.14 17.34
C GLY A 72 2.81 3.53 17.96
N ASP A 73 1.76 4.32 18.12
CA ASP A 73 0.47 3.88 18.68
C ASP A 73 -0.48 3.28 17.63
N LYS A 74 -0.07 3.27 16.37
CA LYS A 74 -0.90 2.79 15.26
C LYS A 74 -0.47 1.42 14.79
N VAL A 75 -1.47 0.61 14.44
CA VAL A 75 -1.28 -0.69 13.78
C VAL A 75 -1.98 -0.62 12.43
N TYR A 76 -1.21 -0.78 11.37
CA TYR A 76 -1.73 -0.80 10.00
C TYR A 76 -1.74 -2.24 9.50
N THR A 77 -2.87 -2.68 8.95
CA THR A 77 -2.92 -3.93 8.18
C THR A 77 -2.24 -3.70 6.83
N LEU A 78 -1.35 -4.61 6.44
CA LEU A 78 -0.64 -4.55 5.16
C LEU A 78 -1.38 -5.41 4.14
N ASP A 79 -1.90 -4.76 3.10
CA ASP A 79 -2.61 -5.42 2.01
C ASP A 79 -1.70 -5.52 0.79
N THR A 80 -1.26 -6.75 0.50
CA THR A 80 -0.45 -7.07 -0.66
C THR A 80 -0.58 -8.54 -1.02
N SER A 81 -0.55 -8.83 -2.32
CA SER A 81 -0.39 -10.18 -2.88
C SER A 81 0.93 -10.34 -3.63
N ASP A 82 1.76 -9.30 -3.63
CA ASP A 82 3.08 -9.35 -4.26
C ASP A 82 4.02 -10.27 -3.50
N LYS A 83 4.53 -11.30 -4.18
CA LYS A 83 5.39 -12.31 -3.59
C LYS A 83 6.72 -11.74 -3.06
N ALA A 84 7.29 -10.75 -3.74
CA ALA A 84 8.52 -10.10 -3.30
C ALA A 84 8.29 -9.30 -2.00
N ALA A 85 7.19 -8.56 -1.90
CA ALA A 85 6.82 -7.85 -0.68
C ALA A 85 6.56 -8.80 0.48
N LEU A 86 5.81 -9.88 0.25
CA LEU A 86 5.53 -10.90 1.27
C LEU A 86 6.82 -11.60 1.75
N ALA A 87 7.75 -11.91 0.85
CA ALA A 87 9.03 -12.50 1.21
C ALA A 87 9.88 -11.55 2.07
N THR A 88 9.89 -10.27 1.75
CA THR A 88 10.58 -9.26 2.55
C THR A 88 9.96 -9.12 3.95
N LEU A 89 8.64 -9.09 4.04
CA LEU A 89 7.93 -9.03 5.32
C LEU A 89 8.22 -10.28 6.19
N ASP A 90 8.27 -11.45 5.58
CA ASP A 90 8.62 -12.69 6.30
C ASP A 90 10.05 -12.64 6.85
N LYS A 91 11.02 -12.21 6.04
CA LYS A 91 12.41 -12.03 6.49
C LYS A 91 12.54 -10.99 7.59
N GLN A 92 11.76 -9.94 7.54
CA GLN A 92 11.81 -8.81 8.47
C GLN A 92 10.77 -8.91 9.58
N ALA A 93 10.13 -10.06 9.79
CA ALA A 93 9.17 -10.26 10.87
C ALA A 93 9.80 -9.89 12.23
N GLY A 94 9.14 -9.05 13.01
CA GLY A 94 9.66 -8.53 14.27
C GLY A 94 10.70 -7.40 14.14
N ALA A 95 11.13 -7.07 12.94
CA ALA A 95 12.13 -6.02 12.68
C ALA A 95 11.48 -4.77 12.07
N LYS A 96 12.23 -3.67 12.02
CA LYS A 96 11.77 -2.42 11.39
C LYS A 96 11.90 -2.47 9.89
N VAL A 97 10.86 -1.99 9.22
CA VAL A 97 10.82 -1.83 7.76
C VAL A 97 10.27 -0.46 7.41
N THR A 98 10.53 -0.05 6.17
CA THR A 98 9.85 1.06 5.52
C THR A 98 8.90 0.49 4.47
N VAL A 99 7.61 0.80 4.60
CA VAL A 99 6.56 0.38 3.69
C VAL A 99 6.11 1.59 2.87
N THR A 100 6.05 1.43 1.56
CA THR A 100 5.49 2.42 0.65
C THR A 100 4.11 1.94 0.20
N GLY A 101 3.13 2.81 0.24
CA GLY A 101 1.78 2.46 -0.16
C GLY A 101 0.76 3.55 0.11
N THR A 102 -0.49 3.21 -0.11
CA THR A 102 -1.63 4.10 0.11
C THR A 102 -2.42 3.62 1.31
N GLU A 103 -2.61 4.49 2.29
CA GLU A 103 -3.34 4.18 3.52
C GLU A 103 -4.81 4.58 3.40
N LYS A 104 -5.69 3.71 3.86
CA LYS A 104 -7.11 3.97 4.05
C LYS A 104 -7.63 3.10 5.19
N ASP A 105 -8.28 3.71 6.17
CA ASP A 105 -8.91 3.03 7.32
C ASP A 105 -7.95 2.06 8.03
N ASN A 106 -6.73 2.51 8.33
CA ASN A 106 -5.65 1.74 8.95
C ASN A 106 -5.21 0.50 8.13
N THR A 107 -5.45 0.51 6.84
CA THR A 107 -4.96 -0.49 5.89
C THR A 107 -4.06 0.19 4.88
N ILE A 108 -2.86 -0.34 4.69
CA ILE A 108 -1.91 0.14 3.67
C ILE A 108 -1.95 -0.83 2.48
N THR A 109 -2.38 -0.33 1.33
CA THR A 109 -2.19 -1.04 0.07
C THR A 109 -0.72 -0.88 -0.33
N VAL A 110 0.05 -1.95 -0.19
CA VAL A 110 1.51 -1.92 -0.28
C VAL A 110 1.97 -1.90 -1.73
N THR A 111 2.87 -0.99 -2.06
CA THR A 111 3.57 -0.93 -3.35
C THR A 111 5.05 -1.28 -3.22
N GLY A 112 5.62 -1.24 -2.03
CA GLY A 112 7.01 -1.61 -1.79
C GLY A 112 7.32 -1.79 -0.31
N VAL A 113 8.27 -2.66 -0.01
CA VAL A 113 8.79 -2.90 1.34
C VAL A 113 10.31 -2.97 1.29
N THR A 114 10.96 -2.22 2.15
CA THR A 114 12.42 -2.27 2.33
C THR A 114 12.77 -2.37 3.81
N ALA A 115 13.89 -3.01 4.13
CA ALA A 115 14.41 -3.01 5.49
C ALA A 115 14.73 -1.57 5.92
N ALA A 116 14.34 -1.18 7.13
CA ALA A 116 14.71 0.13 7.67
C ALA A 116 16.18 0.11 8.15
N PRO A 117 16.90 1.23 8.01
CA PRO A 117 18.27 1.34 8.52
C PRO A 117 18.34 1.29 10.03
#